data_a8002c9cb81f32aa70da24814b2d5f63
#
_entry.id   a8002c9cb81f32aa70da24814b2d5f63
#
_cell.length_a   1.000
_cell.length_b   1.000
_cell.length_c   1.000
_cell.angle_alpha   90.00
_cell.angle_beta   90.00
_cell.angle_gamma   90.00
#
_symmetry.space_group_name_H-M   'P 1'
#
loop_
_entity.id
_entity.type
_entity.pdbx_description
1 polymer ?
#
loop_
_entity_poly.entity_id
_entity_poly.type
_entity_poly.pdbx_seq_one_letter_code
_entity_poly.pdbx_strand_id
1 'polypeptide(L)'
;MKIKRIEASKYVQERVLVYPEEGDPLRITRAELLQFGLHQGMDLPPELVVELEESYKRSSLRAKGAQLASGRMLSKKELREKLVRKGAEEEEAQDIALWLEELGAVDEEAYAGILVRHYAAAHYGKKRIVQELQRRGIPRELMEEALAQLPEPCAAIEGYIAAKYKGRSLDFDERRKLGNALLRRGFDWHDIRPVLNVLGEEIEE
;
A
#
# COMPACT_ATOMS: atom_id res chain seq x y z
N MET A 1 -22.54 16.97 -31.63
CA MET A 1 -23.45 16.91 -30.46
C MET A 1 -23.44 18.27 -29.79
N LYS A 2 -24.62 18.92 -29.67
CA LYS A 2 -24.68 20.29 -29.16
C LYS A 2 -24.91 20.35 -27.66
N ILE A 3 -24.13 21.19 -26.95
CA ILE A 3 -24.23 21.36 -25.51
C ILE A 3 -25.47 22.17 -25.16
N LYS A 4 -26.41 21.56 -24.42
CA LYS A 4 -27.63 22.21 -23.94
C LYS A 4 -27.39 23.02 -22.67
N ARG A 5 -26.64 22.45 -21.71
CA ARG A 5 -26.33 23.11 -20.44
C ARG A 5 -25.08 22.45 -19.77
N ILE A 6 -24.45 23.21 -18.88
CA ILE A 6 -23.31 22.78 -18.09
C ILE A 6 -23.61 23.07 -16.63
N GLU A 7 -23.45 22.07 -15.75
CA GLU A 7 -23.74 22.19 -14.32
C GLU A 7 -22.64 21.59 -13.47
N ALA A 8 -22.28 22.22 -12.36
CA ALA A 8 -21.41 21.61 -11.36
C ALA A 8 -22.13 20.44 -10.67
N SER A 9 -21.43 19.36 -10.40
CA SER A 9 -21.98 18.23 -9.66
C SER A 9 -22.30 18.63 -8.21
N LYS A 10 -23.48 18.28 -7.73
CA LYS A 10 -23.86 18.47 -6.33
C LYS A 10 -23.21 17.48 -5.36
N TYR A 11 -22.70 16.36 -5.87
CA TYR A 11 -22.25 15.23 -5.05
C TYR A 11 -20.74 15.02 -5.10
N VAL A 12 -20.06 15.49 -6.14
CA VAL A 12 -18.62 15.29 -6.31
C VAL A 12 -17.98 16.62 -6.62
N GLN A 13 -17.12 17.07 -5.72
CA GLN A 13 -16.33 18.28 -5.87
C GLN A 13 -15.51 18.21 -7.16
N GLU A 14 -15.29 19.34 -7.83
CA GLU A 14 -14.56 19.46 -9.08
C GLU A 14 -15.16 18.74 -10.31
N ARG A 15 -16.28 18.04 -10.16
CA ARG A 15 -16.98 17.41 -11.28
C ARG A 15 -17.98 18.36 -11.91
N VAL A 16 -18.00 18.39 -13.24
CA VAL A 16 -18.95 19.13 -14.07
C VAL A 16 -19.70 18.12 -14.95
N LEU A 17 -20.98 18.36 -15.14
CA LEU A 17 -21.87 17.58 -16.00
C LEU A 17 -22.20 18.44 -17.23
N VAL A 18 -21.83 17.95 -18.40
CA VAL A 18 -22.15 18.59 -19.70
C VAL A 18 -23.32 17.81 -20.29
N TYR A 19 -24.47 18.44 -20.33
CA TYR A 19 -25.71 17.89 -20.89
C TYR A 19 -25.84 18.22 -22.36
N PRO A 20 -25.83 17.23 -23.25
CA PRO A 20 -26.12 17.44 -24.66
C PRO A 20 -27.62 17.66 -24.91
N GLU A 21 -27.99 18.09 -26.13
CA GLU A 21 -29.39 18.12 -26.55
C GLU A 21 -29.99 16.71 -26.62
N GLU A 22 -29.18 15.72 -27.05
CA GLU A 22 -29.54 14.29 -27.12
C GLU A 22 -28.42 13.44 -26.58
N GLY A 23 -28.76 12.38 -25.80
CA GLY A 23 -27.82 11.45 -25.22
C GLY A 23 -27.54 11.66 -23.74
N ASP A 24 -26.59 10.90 -23.20
CA ASP A 24 -26.23 10.92 -21.80
C ASP A 24 -25.29 12.08 -21.46
N PRO A 25 -25.34 12.61 -20.23
CA PRO A 25 -24.42 13.67 -19.79
C PRO A 25 -22.98 13.20 -19.76
N LEU A 26 -22.07 13.97 -20.36
CA LEU A 26 -20.63 13.79 -20.21
C LEU A 26 -20.19 14.25 -18.81
N ARG A 27 -19.29 13.51 -18.23
CA ARG A 27 -18.68 13.84 -16.94
C ARG A 27 -17.28 14.35 -17.21
N ILE A 28 -16.97 15.55 -16.73
CA ILE A 28 -15.66 16.17 -16.86
C ILE A 28 -15.26 16.85 -15.54
N THR A 29 -14.01 17.29 -15.44
CA THR A 29 -13.53 18.16 -14.37
C THR A 29 -13.67 19.63 -14.76
N ARG A 30 -13.54 20.54 -13.78
CA ARG A 30 -13.46 22.00 -14.08
C ARG A 30 -12.22 22.34 -14.90
N ALA A 31 -11.11 21.63 -14.68
CA ALA A 31 -9.89 21.83 -15.45
C ALA A 31 -10.13 21.48 -16.94
N GLU A 32 -10.79 20.37 -17.23
CA GLU A 32 -11.14 19.96 -18.58
C GLU A 32 -12.15 20.92 -19.23
N LEU A 33 -13.13 21.40 -18.47
CA LEU A 33 -14.05 22.44 -18.96
C LEU A 33 -13.31 23.65 -19.48
N LEU A 34 -12.29 24.13 -18.76
CA LEU A 34 -11.46 25.26 -19.13
C LEU A 34 -10.48 24.93 -20.27
N GLN A 35 -9.82 23.80 -20.20
CA GLN A 35 -8.84 23.32 -21.16
C GLN A 35 -9.44 23.20 -22.57
N PHE A 36 -10.64 22.64 -22.65
CA PHE A 36 -11.35 22.45 -23.92
C PHE A 36 -12.27 23.61 -24.29
N GLY A 37 -12.32 24.68 -23.49
CA GLY A 37 -13.12 25.88 -23.74
C GLY A 37 -14.61 25.60 -23.90
N LEU A 38 -15.15 24.61 -23.18
CA LEU A 38 -16.53 24.17 -23.36
C LEU A 38 -17.52 25.20 -22.83
N HIS A 39 -18.52 25.55 -23.65
CA HIS A 39 -19.58 26.46 -23.26
C HIS A 39 -20.95 26.00 -23.82
N GLN A 40 -22.01 26.52 -23.23
CA GLN A 40 -23.39 26.26 -23.68
C GLN A 40 -23.57 26.70 -25.13
N GLY A 41 -24.23 25.86 -25.92
CA GLY A 41 -24.48 26.11 -27.35
C GLY A 41 -23.33 25.66 -28.26
N MET A 42 -22.18 25.26 -27.72
CA MET A 42 -21.06 24.72 -28.51
C MET A 42 -21.45 23.40 -29.16
N ASP A 43 -21.00 23.19 -30.40
CA ASP A 43 -21.14 21.92 -31.08
C ASP A 43 -19.89 21.08 -30.91
N LEU A 44 -20.07 19.87 -30.33
CA LEU A 44 -18.99 18.94 -30.07
C LEU A 44 -18.91 17.91 -31.20
N PRO A 45 -17.84 17.91 -32.00
CA PRO A 45 -17.59 16.84 -32.95
C PRO A 45 -17.36 15.50 -32.22
N PRO A 46 -17.66 14.36 -32.85
CA PRO A 46 -17.52 13.03 -32.22
C PRO A 46 -16.12 12.78 -31.66
N GLU A 47 -15.09 13.22 -32.36
CA GLU A 47 -13.68 13.05 -31.95
C GLU A 47 -13.39 13.76 -30.62
N LEU A 48 -13.93 14.99 -30.46
CA LEU A 48 -13.76 15.73 -29.19
C LEU A 48 -14.52 15.08 -28.01
N VAL A 49 -15.64 14.44 -28.28
CA VAL A 49 -16.39 13.69 -27.26
C VAL A 49 -15.54 12.54 -26.75
N VAL A 50 -14.92 11.77 -27.64
CA VAL A 50 -14.01 10.66 -27.27
C VAL A 50 -12.82 11.18 -26.46
N GLU A 51 -12.19 12.26 -26.91
CA GLU A 51 -11.07 12.88 -26.21
C GLU A 51 -11.45 13.35 -24.79
N LEU A 52 -12.63 13.93 -24.63
CA LEU A 52 -13.16 14.36 -23.33
C LEU A 52 -13.42 13.17 -22.39
N GLU A 53 -13.99 12.08 -22.90
CA GLU A 53 -14.21 10.87 -22.11
C GLU A 53 -12.91 10.22 -21.65
N GLU A 54 -11.91 10.13 -22.53
CA GLU A 54 -10.58 9.63 -22.18
C GLU A 54 -9.86 10.53 -21.19
N SER A 55 -9.93 11.87 -21.38
CA SER A 55 -9.35 12.83 -20.45
C SER A 55 -9.98 12.69 -19.07
N TYR A 56 -11.30 12.62 -19.00
CA TYR A 56 -12.02 12.43 -17.75
C TYR A 56 -11.68 11.07 -17.07
N LYS A 57 -11.57 10.00 -17.85
CA LYS A 57 -11.15 8.69 -17.32
C LYS A 57 -9.79 8.81 -16.63
N ARG A 58 -8.79 9.40 -17.30
CA ARG A 58 -7.45 9.63 -16.74
C ARG A 58 -7.48 10.48 -15.47
N SER A 59 -8.14 11.63 -15.51
CA SER A 59 -8.27 12.54 -14.37
C SER A 59 -8.96 11.88 -13.18
N SER A 60 -10.01 11.11 -13.44
CA SER A 60 -10.75 10.36 -12.42
C SER A 60 -9.90 9.28 -11.76
N LEU A 61 -9.07 8.57 -12.54
CA LEU A 61 -8.16 7.54 -12.01
C LEU A 61 -7.01 8.15 -11.21
N ARG A 62 -6.43 9.28 -11.65
CA ARG A 62 -5.43 10.03 -10.87
C ARG A 62 -5.99 10.51 -9.54
N ALA A 63 -7.21 11.06 -9.52
CA ALA A 63 -7.87 11.47 -8.29
C ALA A 63 -8.12 10.28 -7.33
N LYS A 64 -8.54 9.13 -7.86
CA LYS A 64 -8.70 7.89 -7.09
C LYS A 64 -7.35 7.40 -6.52
N GLY A 65 -6.28 7.47 -7.31
CA GLY A 65 -4.92 7.14 -6.88
C GLY A 65 -4.47 8.02 -5.71
N ALA A 66 -4.60 9.33 -5.86
CA ALA A 66 -4.27 10.30 -4.81
C ALA A 66 -5.09 10.06 -3.53
N GLN A 67 -6.37 9.78 -3.65
CA GLN A 67 -7.23 9.43 -2.51
C GLN A 67 -6.79 8.13 -1.81
N LEU A 68 -6.34 7.13 -2.58
CA LEU A 68 -5.83 5.87 -2.01
C LEU A 68 -4.51 6.09 -1.26
N ALA A 69 -3.60 6.88 -1.82
CA ALA A 69 -2.30 7.20 -1.22
C ALA A 69 -2.44 8.07 0.03
N SER A 70 -3.37 9.04 0.05
CA SER A 70 -3.63 9.89 1.23
C SER A 70 -4.30 9.16 2.38
N GLY A 71 -5.04 8.09 2.10
CA GLY A 71 -5.78 7.34 3.13
C GLY A 71 -4.90 6.43 4.00
N ARG A 72 -3.82 5.90 3.46
CA ARG A 72 -2.83 5.05 4.14
C ARG A 72 -1.58 4.87 3.27
N MET A 73 -0.47 4.56 3.89
CA MET A 73 0.74 4.20 3.14
C MET A 73 0.52 2.92 2.34
N LEU A 74 0.98 2.94 1.10
CA LEU A 74 0.90 1.85 0.13
C LEU A 74 2.22 1.76 -0.63
N SER A 75 2.60 0.56 -1.06
CA SER A 75 3.62 0.42 -2.08
C SER A 75 3.05 0.75 -3.47
N LYS A 76 3.92 1.00 -4.45
CA LYS A 76 3.53 1.14 -5.87
C LYS A 76 2.72 -0.06 -6.35
N LYS A 77 3.16 -1.28 -5.99
CA LYS A 77 2.44 -2.52 -6.31
C LYS A 77 1.03 -2.54 -5.73
N GLU A 78 0.87 -2.24 -4.44
CA GLU A 78 -0.46 -2.24 -3.79
C GLU A 78 -1.38 -1.17 -4.39
N LEU A 79 -0.82 0.00 -4.72
CA LEU A 79 -1.56 1.08 -5.36
C LEU A 79 -2.01 0.68 -6.77
N ARG A 80 -1.10 0.15 -7.60
CA ARG A 80 -1.41 -0.35 -8.93
C ARG A 80 -2.51 -1.41 -8.90
N GLU A 81 -2.37 -2.46 -8.08
CA GLU A 81 -3.39 -3.50 -7.93
C GLU A 81 -4.76 -2.94 -7.50
N LYS A 82 -4.79 -1.87 -6.70
CA LYS A 82 -6.03 -1.21 -6.31
C LYS A 82 -6.66 -0.41 -7.44
N LEU A 83 -5.85 0.27 -8.25
CA LEU A 83 -6.30 1.05 -9.41
C LEU A 83 -6.85 0.11 -10.49
N VAL A 84 -6.18 -1.00 -10.79
CA VAL A 84 -6.68 -2.01 -11.74
C VAL A 84 -8.03 -2.56 -11.28
N ARG A 85 -8.19 -2.89 -10.01
CA ARG A 85 -9.51 -3.30 -9.45
C ARG A 85 -10.58 -2.21 -9.55
N LYS A 86 -10.20 -0.95 -9.77
CA LYS A 86 -11.13 0.19 -9.99
C LYS A 86 -11.31 0.53 -11.47
N GLY A 87 -10.80 -0.33 -12.37
CA GLY A 87 -11.01 -0.23 -13.82
C GLY A 87 -9.91 0.53 -14.57
N ALA A 88 -8.73 0.72 -13.97
CA ALA A 88 -7.55 1.19 -14.70
C ALA A 88 -6.95 0.03 -15.50
N GLU A 89 -6.39 0.33 -16.68
CA GLU A 89 -5.49 -0.58 -17.38
C GLU A 89 -4.16 -0.66 -16.63
N GLU A 90 -3.42 -1.76 -16.82
CA GLU A 90 -2.17 -2.03 -16.07
C GLU A 90 -1.13 -0.94 -16.27
N GLU A 91 -0.92 -0.49 -17.52
CA GLU A 91 -0.01 0.61 -17.85
C GLU A 91 -0.44 1.93 -17.21
N GLU A 92 -1.72 2.27 -17.31
CA GLU A 92 -2.30 3.48 -16.71
C GLU A 92 -2.16 3.48 -15.18
N ALA A 93 -2.36 2.33 -14.54
CA ALA A 93 -2.17 2.17 -13.11
C ALA A 93 -0.69 2.31 -12.69
N GLN A 94 0.23 1.82 -13.52
CA GLN A 94 1.67 1.98 -13.32
C GLN A 94 2.10 3.44 -13.42
N ASP A 95 1.65 4.16 -14.46
CA ASP A 95 1.95 5.57 -14.65
C ASP A 95 1.46 6.43 -13.49
N ILE A 96 0.25 6.14 -13.00
CA ILE A 96 -0.31 6.84 -11.84
C ILE A 96 0.51 6.55 -10.57
N ALA A 97 0.99 5.32 -10.38
CA ALA A 97 1.80 4.97 -9.22
C ALA A 97 3.16 5.69 -9.25
N LEU A 98 3.81 5.77 -10.41
CA LEU A 98 5.07 6.50 -10.60
C LEU A 98 4.86 8.02 -10.38
N TRP A 99 3.82 8.59 -10.97
CA TRP A 99 3.50 10.00 -10.77
C TRP A 99 3.25 10.36 -9.29
N LEU A 100 2.58 9.48 -8.53
CA LEU A 100 2.35 9.70 -7.09
C LEU A 100 3.63 9.52 -6.26
N GLU A 101 4.56 8.69 -6.70
CA GLU A 101 5.91 8.57 -6.10
C GLU A 101 6.71 9.84 -6.34
N GLU A 102 6.74 10.38 -7.57
CA GLU A 102 7.41 11.66 -7.90
C GLU A 102 6.87 12.84 -7.08
N LEU A 103 5.58 12.81 -6.75
CA LEU A 103 4.95 13.81 -5.87
C LEU A 103 5.20 13.56 -4.37
N GLY A 104 5.91 12.48 -4.00
CA GLY A 104 6.12 12.09 -2.61
C GLY A 104 4.85 11.58 -1.90
N ALA A 105 3.76 11.33 -2.62
CA ALA A 105 2.53 10.77 -2.04
C ALA A 105 2.63 9.24 -1.84
N VAL A 106 3.54 8.58 -2.54
CA VAL A 106 3.96 7.20 -2.34
C VAL A 106 5.43 7.21 -1.97
N ASP A 107 5.77 6.70 -0.80
CA ASP A 107 7.12 6.63 -0.25
C ASP A 107 7.37 5.19 0.22
N GLU A 108 8.01 4.38 -0.64
CA GLU A 108 8.28 2.97 -0.36
C GLU A 108 9.39 2.77 0.68
N GLU A 109 10.33 3.71 0.81
CA GLU A 109 11.39 3.67 1.81
C GLU A 109 10.79 3.86 3.22
N ALA A 110 10.05 4.95 3.43
CA ALA A 110 9.36 5.19 4.69
C ALA A 110 8.39 4.06 5.03
N TYR A 111 7.67 3.52 4.02
CA TYR A 111 6.74 2.41 4.21
C TYR A 111 7.46 1.13 4.62
N ALA A 112 8.60 0.78 3.99
CA ALA A 112 9.41 -0.37 4.39
C ALA A 112 9.89 -0.25 5.83
N GLY A 113 10.39 0.90 6.25
CA GLY A 113 10.81 1.16 7.62
C GLY A 113 9.67 1.01 8.64
N ILE A 114 8.46 1.49 8.31
CA ILE A 114 7.28 1.32 9.18
C ILE A 114 6.89 -0.15 9.29
N LEU A 115 6.89 -0.89 8.18
CA LEU A 115 6.59 -2.33 8.19
C LEU A 115 7.58 -3.11 9.04
N VAL A 116 8.88 -2.86 8.87
CA VAL A 116 9.91 -3.53 9.67
C VAL A 116 9.70 -3.27 11.16
N ARG A 117 9.52 -2.00 11.56
CA ARG A 117 9.25 -1.65 12.96
C ARG A 117 7.98 -2.30 13.50
N HIS A 118 6.91 -2.32 12.70
CA HIS A 118 5.63 -2.93 13.10
C HIS A 118 5.78 -4.44 13.36
N TYR A 119 6.40 -5.17 12.45
CA TYR A 119 6.60 -6.61 12.59
C TYR A 119 7.63 -6.96 13.67
N ALA A 120 8.69 -6.16 13.82
CA ALA A 120 9.66 -6.33 14.91
C ALA A 120 9.02 -6.13 16.28
N ALA A 121 8.20 -5.08 16.46
CA ALA A 121 7.45 -4.85 17.69
C ALA A 121 6.44 -5.99 18.00
N ALA A 122 5.94 -6.66 16.97
CA ALA A 122 5.11 -7.87 17.13
C ALA A 122 5.94 -9.17 17.30
N HIS A 123 7.24 -9.06 17.50
CA HIS A 123 8.19 -10.16 17.68
C HIS A 123 8.20 -11.17 16.50
N TYR A 124 8.21 -10.68 15.28
CA TYR A 124 8.47 -11.49 14.09
C TYR A 124 9.96 -11.48 13.74
N GLY A 125 10.48 -12.61 13.32
CA GLY A 125 11.86 -12.75 12.84
C GLY A 125 12.05 -12.25 11.41
N LYS A 126 13.31 -12.02 11.05
CA LYS A 126 13.74 -11.45 9.76
C LYS A 126 13.11 -12.15 8.55
N LYS A 127 13.05 -13.48 8.54
CA LYS A 127 12.47 -14.24 7.41
C LYS A 127 11.01 -13.88 7.14
N ARG A 128 10.20 -13.73 8.19
CA ARG A 128 8.81 -13.36 8.08
C ARG A 128 8.65 -11.92 7.60
N ILE A 129 9.50 -11.02 8.10
CA ILE A 129 9.49 -9.61 7.69
C ILE A 129 9.85 -9.48 6.21
N VAL A 130 10.89 -10.18 5.74
CA VAL A 130 11.27 -10.22 4.31
C VAL A 130 10.10 -10.71 3.44
N GLN A 131 9.44 -11.79 3.84
CA GLN A 131 8.27 -12.30 3.10
C GLN A 131 7.16 -11.26 2.99
N GLU A 132 6.89 -10.50 4.05
CA GLU A 132 5.86 -9.45 4.03
C GLU A 132 6.25 -8.27 3.15
N LEU A 133 7.51 -7.84 3.17
CA LEU A 133 8.02 -6.79 2.28
C LEU A 133 7.94 -7.21 0.82
N GLN A 134 8.37 -8.44 0.50
CA GLN A 134 8.29 -9.01 -0.86
C GLN A 134 6.84 -9.13 -1.34
N ARG A 135 5.94 -9.60 -0.50
CA ARG A 135 4.52 -9.70 -0.82
C ARG A 135 3.92 -8.35 -1.22
N ARG A 136 4.36 -7.28 -0.56
CA ARG A 136 3.95 -5.91 -0.84
C ARG A 136 4.70 -5.28 -2.02
N GLY A 137 5.70 -5.98 -2.57
CA GLY A 137 6.47 -5.53 -3.73
C GLY A 137 7.47 -4.43 -3.43
N ILE A 138 7.96 -4.35 -2.19
CA ILE A 138 9.03 -3.42 -1.83
C ILE A 138 10.32 -3.84 -2.57
N PRO A 139 11.04 -2.91 -3.21
CA PRO A 139 12.32 -3.18 -3.87
C PRO A 139 13.36 -3.75 -2.92
N ARG A 140 14.26 -4.59 -3.45
CA ARG A 140 15.25 -5.30 -2.63
C ARG A 140 16.19 -4.35 -1.89
N GLU A 141 16.61 -3.29 -2.54
CA GLU A 141 17.51 -2.28 -2.00
C GLU A 141 16.89 -1.61 -0.76
N LEU A 142 15.64 -1.19 -0.85
CA LEU A 142 14.88 -0.62 0.27
C LEU A 142 14.60 -1.63 1.39
N MET A 143 14.43 -2.92 1.02
CA MET A 143 14.32 -3.98 2.04
C MET A 143 15.60 -4.13 2.85
N GLU A 144 16.76 -4.14 2.20
CA GLU A 144 18.07 -4.32 2.86
C GLU A 144 18.34 -3.17 3.84
N GLU A 145 18.07 -1.92 3.45
CA GLU A 145 18.20 -0.73 4.31
C GLU A 145 17.24 -0.77 5.50
N ALA A 146 15.98 -1.08 5.27
CA ALA A 146 14.99 -1.16 6.34
C ALA A 146 15.31 -2.29 7.34
N LEU A 147 15.76 -3.46 6.86
CA LEU A 147 16.12 -4.62 7.69
C LEU A 147 17.38 -4.41 8.52
N ALA A 148 18.27 -3.48 8.14
CA ALA A 148 19.43 -3.11 8.95
C ALA A 148 19.07 -2.49 10.30
N GLN A 149 17.83 -2.03 10.47
CA GLN A 149 17.31 -1.46 11.72
C GLN A 149 16.76 -2.51 12.69
N LEU A 150 16.77 -3.81 12.32
CA LEU A 150 16.27 -4.85 13.21
C LEU A 150 17.18 -5.03 14.43
N PRO A 151 16.60 -5.30 15.62
CA PRO A 151 17.37 -5.70 16.78
C PRO A 151 18.05 -7.06 16.55
N GLU A 152 19.06 -7.34 17.37
CA GLU A 152 19.69 -8.67 17.38
C GLU A 152 18.64 -9.77 17.57
N PRO A 153 18.73 -10.88 16.81
CA PRO A 153 17.71 -11.94 16.84
C PRO A 153 17.47 -12.52 18.23
N CYS A 154 18.53 -12.73 19.01
CA CYS A 154 18.41 -13.25 20.39
C CYS A 154 17.57 -12.31 21.27
N ALA A 155 17.86 -11.01 21.26
CA ALA A 155 17.10 -10.03 22.03
C ALA A 155 15.60 -9.97 21.62
N ALA A 156 15.31 -10.11 20.33
CA ALA A 156 13.94 -10.19 19.85
C ALA A 156 13.21 -11.45 20.30
N ILE A 157 13.92 -12.60 20.36
CA ILE A 157 13.39 -13.88 20.86
C ILE A 157 13.12 -13.79 22.36
N GLU A 158 14.06 -13.27 23.15
CA GLU A 158 13.93 -13.05 24.59
C GLU A 158 12.74 -12.13 24.90
N GLY A 159 12.59 -11.04 24.16
CA GLY A 159 11.44 -10.14 24.25
C GLY A 159 10.10 -10.87 24.01
N TYR A 160 10.04 -11.75 23.02
CA TYR A 160 8.86 -12.58 22.77
C TYR A 160 8.56 -13.52 23.95
N ILE A 161 9.59 -14.16 24.50
CA ILE A 161 9.46 -15.08 25.63
C ILE A 161 8.98 -14.35 26.88
N ALA A 162 9.60 -13.21 27.20
CA ALA A 162 9.23 -12.38 28.33
C ALA A 162 7.77 -11.89 28.23
N ALA A 163 7.36 -11.41 27.08
CA ALA A 163 5.99 -10.96 26.85
C ALA A 163 4.96 -12.08 27.00
N LYS A 164 5.30 -13.30 26.53
CA LYS A 164 4.36 -14.43 26.50
C LYS A 164 4.32 -15.21 27.81
N TYR A 165 5.46 -15.48 28.42
CA TYR A 165 5.58 -16.38 29.56
C TYR A 165 5.82 -15.68 30.90
N LYS A 166 6.12 -14.36 30.89
CA LYS A 166 6.21 -13.49 32.08
C LYS A 166 7.13 -14.06 33.20
N GLY A 167 8.29 -14.63 32.82
CA GLY A 167 9.25 -15.20 33.75
C GLY A 167 8.90 -16.59 34.29
N ARG A 168 7.87 -17.23 33.76
CA ARG A 168 7.53 -18.60 34.14
C ARG A 168 8.52 -19.57 33.53
N SER A 169 9.01 -20.53 34.32
CA SER A 169 9.84 -21.63 33.82
C SER A 169 9.06 -22.52 32.83
N LEU A 170 9.76 -23.04 31.82
CA LEU A 170 9.19 -23.88 30.77
C LEU A 170 9.70 -25.31 30.86
N ASP A 171 8.80 -26.29 30.87
CA ASP A 171 9.16 -27.67 30.74
C ASP A 171 9.71 -28.03 29.35
N PHE A 172 10.20 -29.27 29.18
CA PHE A 172 10.78 -29.73 27.92
C PHE A 172 9.80 -29.61 26.72
N ASP A 173 8.54 -30.02 26.91
CA ASP A 173 7.52 -29.97 25.84
C ASP A 173 7.14 -28.56 25.51
N GLU A 174 7.06 -27.65 26.47
CA GLU A 174 6.80 -26.24 26.28
C GLU A 174 7.94 -25.55 25.52
N ARG A 175 9.20 -25.87 25.84
CA ARG A 175 10.37 -25.35 25.07
C ARG A 175 10.35 -25.86 23.63
N ARG A 176 10.02 -27.10 23.36
CA ARG A 176 9.86 -27.65 22.02
C ARG A 176 8.75 -26.92 21.25
N LYS A 177 7.60 -26.67 21.87
CA LYS A 177 6.49 -25.90 21.31
C LYS A 177 6.89 -24.46 21.04
N LEU A 178 7.67 -23.85 21.92
CA LEU A 178 8.21 -22.51 21.77
C LEU A 178 9.15 -22.43 20.56
N GLY A 179 10.10 -23.34 20.41
CA GLY A 179 11.00 -23.41 19.24
C GLY A 179 10.24 -23.46 17.92
N ASN A 180 9.22 -24.32 17.84
CA ASN A 180 8.34 -24.40 16.67
C ASN A 180 7.54 -23.10 16.42
N ALA A 181 7.13 -22.41 17.47
CA ALA A 181 6.43 -21.13 17.35
C ALA A 181 7.35 -20.03 16.82
N LEU A 182 8.60 -19.98 17.27
CA LEU A 182 9.62 -19.03 16.82
C LEU A 182 10.01 -19.27 15.35
N LEU A 183 10.16 -20.55 14.93
CA LEU A 183 10.36 -20.88 13.52
C LEU A 183 9.21 -20.35 12.63
N ARG A 184 7.95 -20.56 13.03
CA ARG A 184 6.78 -20.03 12.31
C ARG A 184 6.74 -18.51 12.30
N ARG A 185 7.35 -17.85 13.29
CA ARG A 185 7.50 -16.39 13.33
C ARG A 185 8.64 -15.86 12.44
N GLY A 186 9.44 -16.77 11.86
CA GLY A 186 10.50 -16.43 10.91
C GLY A 186 11.86 -16.17 11.54
N PHE A 187 12.10 -16.66 12.77
CA PHE A 187 13.45 -16.74 13.33
C PHE A 187 14.19 -17.94 12.79
N ASP A 188 15.51 -17.87 12.74
CA ASP A 188 16.36 -19.00 12.38
C ASP A 188 16.63 -19.92 13.56
N TRP A 189 16.78 -21.21 13.27
CA TRP A 189 17.11 -22.18 14.32
C TRP A 189 18.45 -21.89 14.99
N HIS A 190 19.40 -21.34 14.25
CA HIS A 190 20.68 -20.89 14.77
C HIS A 190 20.51 -19.85 15.89
N ASP A 191 19.57 -18.94 15.77
CA ASP A 191 19.30 -17.89 16.75
C ASP A 191 18.41 -18.38 17.90
N ILE A 192 17.51 -19.32 17.61
CA ILE A 192 16.57 -19.90 18.59
C ILE A 192 17.30 -20.80 19.59
N ARG A 193 18.19 -21.66 19.11
CA ARG A 193 18.84 -22.71 19.91
C ARG A 193 19.59 -22.19 21.13
N PRO A 194 20.44 -21.15 21.03
CA PRO A 194 21.14 -20.61 22.20
C PRO A 194 20.19 -20.16 23.30
N VAL A 195 19.12 -19.43 22.93
CA VAL A 195 18.14 -18.90 23.89
C VAL A 195 17.36 -20.03 24.57
N LEU A 196 16.98 -21.07 23.84
CA LEU A 196 16.30 -22.24 24.44
C LEU A 196 17.20 -23.08 25.39
N ASN A 197 18.52 -23.12 25.12
CA ASN A 197 19.47 -23.80 25.98
C ASN A 197 19.59 -23.08 27.33
N VAL A 198 19.75 -21.77 27.35
CA VAL A 198 19.79 -20.99 28.61
C VAL A 198 18.54 -21.23 29.45
N LEU A 199 17.35 -21.24 28.83
CA LEU A 199 16.09 -21.57 29.54
C LEU A 199 16.04 -23.00 30.08
N GLY A 200 16.92 -23.91 29.61
CA GLY A 200 17.05 -25.27 30.08
C GLY A 200 17.99 -25.40 31.28
N GLU A 201 19.04 -24.61 31.31
CA GLU A 201 20.06 -24.62 32.37
C GLU A 201 19.55 -23.98 33.66
N GLU A 202 18.61 -23.02 33.59
CA GLU A 202 17.98 -22.40 34.77
C GLU A 202 17.09 -23.36 35.60
N ILE A 203 16.82 -24.57 35.12
CA ILE A 203 15.95 -25.57 35.81
C ILE A 203 16.78 -26.66 36.50
N GLU A 204 18.07 -26.77 36.20
CA GLU A 204 18.96 -27.80 36.78
C GLU A 204 19.71 -27.33 38.04
N GLU A 205 19.54 -26.08 38.48
CA GLU A 205 20.01 -25.53 39.76
C GLU A 205 18.86 -25.46 40.79
#